data_da3bbc3759ff44aa33459215ad8e426b
#
_entry.id   da3bbc3759ff44aa33459215ad8e426b
#
_cell.length_a   1.000
_cell.length_b   1.000
_cell.length_c   1.000
_cell.angle_alpha   90.00
_cell.angle_beta   90.00
_cell.angle_gamma   90.00
#
_symmetry.space_group_name_H-M   'P 1'
#
loop_
_entity.id
_entity.type
_entity.pdbx_description
1 polymer ?
#
loop_
_entity_poly.entity_id
_entity_poly.type
_entity_poly.pdbx_seq_one_letter_code
_entity_poly.pdbx_strand_id
1 'polypeptide(L)'
;MIHRICDNQLFHPSQWGRPNRECEDVLMLKELTYQVASMSRTDLATFDNDASACYDRIVTRFALLCCRAHGVPEGPCRMTADVLDNVIHKIKTAYGISEAFYINTQESPIHGVGQGSQDGPSLWGVSSSITFRAADRLSQGLTCVNPSYDIPNRAIPHCRKLDGFIDDVTGWFNRMLSELRRGHGFDALTLAQGMQKDAATWQTLLEISGGKLAVAKCLYYLGHWRWTEDGAPEFTPAVEMGNPITLNDDSGPIAIPHFDTTEAHLTLGVWKSPSGNLQRQYTHLQNKSSKWTAAMLAAPLTKDEAFLSFTRIYIPSLRYGLGTCYFPSSDLDRIQRPAVNVILPKMGYNRHTPRDVVYGPRNLGALGLPNLVFEQGVQQIQFLGRHLRSPTSPLRSLFQIAIEWFRMLSGYTTCPLAAPQLSTARVEFASWFKSIQTFLTTIHFSLDIPNLYCPRRLRLHDQAIMSLPHTNFSTADLVRINRCRLFLQVHMLSEISTTDGTKLLPSIWRGQQPTVSPNYSGPDNNARPAHRGERGENS
;
A
#
# COMPACT_ATOMS: atom_id res chain seq x y z
N MET A 1 -9.51 8.99 -28.14
CA MET A 1 -10.13 9.61 -26.93
C MET A 1 -9.26 9.46 -25.70
N ILE A 2 -8.99 8.26 -25.21
CA ILE A 2 -8.25 7.99 -23.95
C ILE A 2 -6.89 8.68 -23.92
N HIS A 3 -6.07 8.55 -24.98
CA HIS A 3 -4.75 9.20 -25.02
C HIS A 3 -4.86 10.70 -24.82
N ARG A 4 -5.78 11.38 -25.51
CA ARG A 4 -5.99 12.82 -25.34
C ARG A 4 -6.44 13.21 -23.92
N ILE A 5 -7.27 12.40 -23.30
CA ILE A 5 -7.70 12.61 -21.90
C ILE A 5 -6.50 12.41 -20.94
N CYS A 6 -5.67 11.41 -21.19
CA CYS A 6 -4.44 11.18 -20.41
C CYS A 6 -3.41 12.29 -20.61
N ASP A 7 -3.15 12.70 -21.86
CA ASP A 7 -2.18 13.74 -22.19
C ASP A 7 -2.54 15.09 -21.54
N ASN A 8 -3.84 15.38 -21.44
CA ASN A 8 -4.34 16.57 -20.77
C ASN A 8 -4.59 16.38 -19.25
N GLN A 9 -4.22 15.25 -18.69
CA GLN A 9 -4.40 14.93 -17.26
C GLN A 9 -5.85 15.08 -16.77
N LEU A 10 -6.83 14.78 -17.62
CA LEU A 10 -8.25 14.98 -17.32
C LEU A 10 -8.86 13.85 -16.51
N PHE A 11 -8.21 12.68 -16.43
CA PHE A 11 -8.64 11.62 -15.51
C PHE A 11 -8.39 12.03 -14.05
N HIS A 12 -9.28 11.58 -13.17
CA HIS A 12 -9.07 11.75 -11.75
C HIS A 12 -7.77 11.05 -11.29
N PRO A 13 -6.97 11.66 -10.38
CA PRO A 13 -5.72 11.04 -9.90
C PRO A 13 -5.91 9.64 -9.32
N SER A 14 -7.03 9.38 -8.66
CA SER A 14 -7.40 8.09 -8.06
C SER A 14 -7.91 7.04 -9.07
N GLN A 15 -8.10 7.40 -10.35
CA GLN A 15 -8.39 6.42 -11.41
C GLN A 15 -7.08 5.83 -11.92
N TRP A 16 -6.81 4.59 -11.52
CA TRP A 16 -5.57 3.87 -11.83
C TRP A 16 -5.67 3.00 -13.07
N GLY A 17 -6.87 2.52 -13.45
CA GLY A 17 -7.14 1.73 -14.65
C GLY A 17 -7.02 2.56 -15.93
N ARG A 18 -5.85 3.15 -16.20
CA ARG A 18 -5.59 4.03 -17.35
C ARG A 18 -4.17 3.86 -17.89
N PRO A 19 -3.88 4.30 -19.13
CA PRO A 19 -2.54 4.26 -19.70
C PRO A 19 -1.47 4.86 -18.76
N ASN A 20 -0.27 4.29 -18.78
CA ASN A 20 0.89 4.68 -17.95
C ASN A 20 0.68 4.49 -16.43
N ARG A 21 -0.24 3.61 -16.03
CA ARG A 21 -0.44 3.16 -14.66
C ARG A 21 -0.45 1.63 -14.62
N GLU A 22 0.07 1.08 -13.55
CA GLU A 22 0.19 -0.36 -13.35
C GLU A 22 -0.64 -0.80 -12.13
N CYS A 23 -1.12 -2.04 -12.14
CA CYS A 23 -1.78 -2.64 -10.97
C CYS A 23 -0.87 -2.57 -9.73
N GLU A 24 0.43 -2.76 -9.95
CA GLU A 24 1.42 -2.71 -8.88
C GLU A 24 1.56 -1.32 -8.25
N ASP A 25 1.23 -0.23 -8.96
CA ASP A 25 1.20 1.12 -8.38
C ASP A 25 0.10 1.23 -7.31
N VAL A 26 -1.07 0.62 -7.56
CA VAL A 26 -2.17 0.58 -6.58
C VAL A 26 -1.81 -0.28 -5.38
N LEU A 27 -1.18 -1.44 -5.62
CA LEU A 27 -0.68 -2.31 -4.56
C LEU A 27 0.35 -1.59 -3.69
N MET A 28 1.25 -0.82 -4.31
CA MET A 28 2.25 -0.04 -3.59
C MET A 28 1.63 1.12 -2.82
N LEU A 29 0.65 1.79 -3.41
CA LEU A 29 -0.13 2.83 -2.75
C LEU A 29 -0.79 2.29 -1.48
N LYS A 30 -1.43 1.12 -1.55
CA LYS A 30 -2.07 0.46 -0.41
C LYS A 30 -1.04 0.08 0.65
N GLU A 31 0.06 -0.54 0.26
CA GLU A 31 1.15 -0.92 1.16
C GLU A 31 1.75 0.29 1.91
N LEU A 32 2.12 1.34 1.17
CA LEU A 32 2.70 2.54 1.77
C LEU A 32 1.74 3.24 2.73
N THR A 33 0.43 3.22 2.43
CA THR A 33 -0.58 3.79 3.32
C THR A 33 -0.63 3.05 4.64
N TYR A 34 -0.66 1.72 4.59
CA TYR A 34 -0.64 0.88 5.79
C TYR A 34 0.65 1.12 6.59
N GLN A 35 1.79 1.20 5.92
CA GLN A 35 3.05 1.45 6.62
C GLN A 35 3.13 2.87 7.20
N VAL A 36 2.66 3.89 6.49
CA VAL A 36 2.63 5.27 7.03
C VAL A 36 1.69 5.34 8.24
N ALA A 37 0.49 4.77 8.15
CA ALA A 37 -0.45 4.70 9.28
C ALA A 37 0.18 3.97 10.47
N SER A 38 0.88 2.86 10.23
CA SER A 38 1.57 2.09 11.27
C SER A 38 2.76 2.82 11.86
N MET A 39 3.59 3.48 11.04
CA MET A 39 4.73 4.25 11.51
C MET A 39 4.30 5.50 12.30
N SER A 40 3.26 6.18 11.87
CA SER A 40 2.70 7.36 12.54
C SER A 40 1.73 7.00 13.68
N ARG A 41 1.34 5.73 13.79
CA ARG A 41 0.30 5.25 14.73
C ARG A 41 -1.00 6.03 14.59
N THR A 42 -1.35 6.34 13.35
CA THR A 42 -2.61 6.99 13.01
C THR A 42 -3.65 5.92 12.74
N ASP A 43 -4.83 6.09 13.32
CA ASP A 43 -5.97 5.22 13.02
C ASP A 43 -6.30 5.28 11.54
N LEU A 44 -6.70 4.14 11.01
CA LEU A 44 -7.01 3.98 9.59
C LEU A 44 -8.18 3.04 9.40
N ALA A 45 -9.21 3.47 8.68
CA ALA A 45 -10.24 2.58 8.16
C ALA A 45 -10.08 2.43 6.65
N THR A 46 -10.31 1.22 6.15
CA THR A 46 -10.32 0.92 4.71
C THR A 46 -11.55 0.11 4.36
N PHE A 47 -12.11 0.40 3.19
CA PHE A 47 -13.27 -0.27 2.65
C PHE A 47 -12.94 -0.77 1.24
N ASP A 48 -12.75 -2.07 1.11
CA ASP A 48 -12.51 -2.74 -0.18
C ASP A 48 -13.84 -3.16 -0.78
N ASN A 49 -14.08 -2.78 -2.01
CA ASN A 49 -15.35 -3.00 -2.69
C ASN A 49 -15.16 -3.27 -4.19
N ASP A 50 -16.14 -3.95 -4.76
CA ASP A 50 -16.20 -4.35 -6.16
C ASP A 50 -17.51 -3.86 -6.78
N ALA A 51 -17.44 -3.28 -7.96
CA ALA A 51 -18.62 -2.86 -8.70
C ALA A 51 -19.22 -4.04 -9.47
N SER A 52 -20.47 -4.39 -9.16
CA SER A 52 -21.17 -5.49 -9.83
C SER A 52 -21.38 -5.20 -11.30
N ALA A 53 -20.84 -6.06 -12.20
CA ALA A 53 -21.01 -5.98 -13.65
C ALA A 53 -20.78 -4.55 -14.19
N CYS A 54 -19.66 -3.92 -13.80
CA CYS A 54 -19.39 -2.50 -14.00
C CYS A 54 -19.63 -2.01 -15.44
N TYR A 55 -19.23 -2.77 -16.46
CA TYR A 55 -19.43 -2.40 -17.86
C TYR A 55 -20.89 -2.56 -18.34
N ASP A 56 -21.57 -3.60 -17.85
CA ASP A 56 -22.94 -3.91 -18.25
C ASP A 56 -23.98 -2.99 -17.59
N ARG A 57 -23.57 -2.26 -16.54
CA ARG A 57 -24.40 -1.33 -15.77
C ARG A 57 -24.17 0.14 -16.12
N ILE A 58 -23.17 0.45 -16.95
CA ILE A 58 -22.94 1.83 -17.37
C ILE A 58 -24.18 2.37 -18.05
N VAL A 59 -24.77 3.43 -17.50
CA VAL A 59 -25.81 4.18 -18.23
C VAL A 59 -25.16 4.92 -19.38
N THR A 60 -25.38 4.47 -20.60
CA THR A 60 -24.73 4.97 -21.82
C THR A 60 -24.80 6.50 -21.92
N ARG A 61 -25.97 7.08 -21.67
CA ARG A 61 -26.17 8.54 -21.73
C ARG A 61 -25.35 9.28 -20.67
N PHE A 62 -25.24 8.73 -19.44
CA PHE A 62 -24.39 9.28 -18.39
C PHE A 62 -22.90 9.22 -18.80
N ALA A 63 -22.43 8.09 -19.32
CA ALA A 63 -21.06 7.94 -19.79
C ALA A 63 -20.70 8.93 -20.91
N LEU A 64 -21.63 9.15 -21.85
CA LEU A 64 -21.43 10.10 -22.94
C LEU A 64 -21.44 11.56 -22.46
N LEU A 65 -22.25 11.91 -21.45
CA LEU A 65 -22.16 13.21 -20.79
C LEU A 65 -20.80 13.39 -20.09
N CYS A 66 -20.29 12.34 -19.44
CA CYS A 66 -18.95 12.35 -18.86
C CYS A 66 -17.87 12.53 -19.96
N CYS A 67 -18.01 11.89 -21.11
CA CYS A 67 -17.14 12.12 -22.28
C CYS A 67 -17.18 13.59 -22.73
N ARG A 68 -18.36 14.18 -22.81
CA ARG A 68 -18.53 15.62 -23.12
C ARG A 68 -17.82 16.50 -22.09
N ALA A 69 -17.96 16.20 -20.81
CA ALA A 69 -17.28 16.91 -19.71
C ALA A 69 -15.73 16.82 -19.81
N HIS A 70 -15.22 15.77 -20.45
CA HIS A 70 -13.79 15.59 -20.75
C HIS A 70 -13.37 16.15 -22.12
N GLY A 71 -14.24 16.94 -22.79
CA GLY A 71 -13.94 17.64 -24.03
C GLY A 71 -14.09 16.78 -25.30
N VAL A 72 -14.74 15.63 -25.22
CA VAL A 72 -15.10 14.85 -26.42
C VAL A 72 -16.15 15.60 -27.24
N PRO A 73 -15.96 15.83 -28.55
CA PRO A 73 -16.96 16.49 -29.39
C PRO A 73 -18.29 15.77 -29.41
N GLU A 74 -19.38 16.50 -29.70
CA GLU A 74 -20.74 15.95 -29.68
C GLU A 74 -20.97 14.89 -30.76
N GLY A 75 -20.45 15.08 -31.97
CA GLY A 75 -20.62 14.12 -33.07
C GLY A 75 -20.18 12.70 -32.74
N PRO A 76 -18.94 12.46 -32.27
CA PRO A 76 -18.50 11.15 -31.79
C PRO A 76 -19.38 10.58 -30.65
N CYS A 77 -19.84 11.42 -29.72
CA CYS A 77 -20.73 10.95 -28.65
C CYS A 77 -22.09 10.49 -29.20
N ARG A 78 -22.68 11.25 -30.13
CA ARG A 78 -23.93 10.85 -30.79
C ARG A 78 -23.74 9.53 -31.56
N MET A 79 -22.68 9.43 -32.35
CA MET A 79 -22.40 8.19 -33.08
C MET A 79 -22.26 6.98 -32.13
N THR A 80 -21.56 7.13 -31.01
CA THR A 80 -21.45 6.07 -30.00
C THR A 80 -22.80 5.72 -29.39
N ALA A 81 -23.65 6.71 -29.11
CA ALA A 81 -25.01 6.47 -28.63
C ALA A 81 -25.80 5.66 -29.65
N ASP A 82 -25.83 6.12 -30.92
CA ASP A 82 -26.56 5.46 -31.99
C ASP A 82 -26.10 4.00 -32.19
N VAL A 83 -24.80 3.73 -32.11
CA VAL A 83 -24.28 2.37 -32.18
C VAL A 83 -24.76 1.53 -31.01
N LEU A 84 -24.61 2.02 -29.76
CA LEU A 84 -24.99 1.25 -28.55
C LEU A 84 -26.50 1.05 -28.45
N ASP A 85 -27.31 2.01 -28.87
CA ASP A 85 -28.78 1.91 -28.87
C ASP A 85 -29.30 0.93 -29.92
N ASN A 86 -28.55 0.66 -31.00
CA ASN A 86 -28.95 -0.19 -32.10
C ASN A 86 -28.19 -1.52 -32.18
N VAL A 87 -27.43 -1.89 -31.14
CA VAL A 87 -26.71 -3.20 -31.13
C VAL A 87 -27.70 -4.36 -31.09
N ILE A 88 -27.49 -5.32 -31.99
CA ILE A 88 -28.21 -6.58 -31.99
C ILE A 88 -27.40 -7.60 -31.19
N HIS A 89 -27.99 -8.15 -30.15
CA HIS A 89 -27.37 -9.15 -29.29
C HIS A 89 -27.83 -10.55 -29.66
N LYS A 90 -26.90 -11.47 -29.85
CA LYS A 90 -27.15 -12.89 -30.06
C LYS A 90 -26.39 -13.74 -29.04
N ILE A 91 -26.96 -14.89 -28.68
CA ILE A 91 -26.32 -15.85 -27.78
C ILE A 91 -25.42 -16.78 -28.59
N LYS A 92 -24.15 -16.84 -28.25
CA LYS A 92 -23.18 -17.78 -28.81
C LYS A 92 -22.90 -18.89 -27.79
N THR A 93 -23.07 -20.15 -28.26
CA THR A 93 -22.77 -21.34 -27.47
C THR A 93 -21.76 -22.23 -28.20
N ALA A 94 -21.34 -23.34 -27.58
CA ALA A 94 -20.53 -24.36 -28.25
C ALA A 94 -21.23 -24.99 -29.48
N TYR A 95 -22.56 -24.87 -29.58
CA TYR A 95 -23.38 -25.44 -30.65
C TYR A 95 -23.71 -24.43 -31.77
N GLY A 96 -23.26 -23.19 -31.65
CA GLY A 96 -23.49 -22.16 -32.67
C GLY A 96 -24.03 -20.86 -32.10
N ILE A 97 -24.49 -19.97 -32.98
CA ILE A 97 -25.07 -18.67 -32.66
C ILE A 97 -26.59 -18.78 -32.78
N SER A 98 -27.32 -18.22 -31.80
CA SER A 98 -28.80 -18.23 -31.81
C SER A 98 -29.38 -17.51 -33.04
N GLU A 99 -30.47 -18.03 -33.58
CA GLU A 99 -31.27 -17.32 -34.58
C GLU A 99 -32.03 -16.17 -33.95
N ALA A 100 -32.56 -16.38 -32.74
CA ALA A 100 -33.19 -15.34 -31.94
C ALA A 100 -32.16 -14.28 -31.46
N PHE A 101 -32.60 -13.04 -31.42
CA PHE A 101 -31.81 -11.90 -30.98
C PHE A 101 -32.65 -11.01 -30.09
N TYR A 102 -31.96 -10.15 -29.33
CA TYR A 102 -32.58 -9.08 -28.54
C TYR A 102 -31.91 -7.75 -28.87
N ILE A 103 -32.68 -6.68 -28.78
CA ILE A 103 -32.27 -5.31 -29.07
C ILE A 103 -32.75 -4.40 -27.94
N ASN A 104 -32.16 -3.22 -27.86
CA ASN A 104 -32.57 -2.19 -26.91
C ASN A 104 -33.98 -1.66 -27.30
N THR A 105 -34.93 -1.73 -26.35
CA THR A 105 -36.29 -1.17 -26.51
C THR A 105 -36.68 -0.36 -25.29
N GLN A 106 -37.72 0.47 -25.38
CA GLN A 106 -38.24 1.22 -24.23
C GLN A 106 -38.77 0.29 -23.13
N GLU A 107 -39.32 -0.86 -23.51
CA GLU A 107 -39.89 -1.85 -22.60
C GLU A 107 -38.83 -2.75 -21.98
N SER A 108 -37.71 -2.97 -22.68
CA SER A 108 -36.58 -3.78 -22.24
C SER A 108 -35.26 -3.05 -22.56
N PRO A 109 -34.93 -2.03 -21.79
CA PRO A 109 -33.72 -1.25 -22.02
C PRO A 109 -32.47 -2.09 -21.73
N ILE A 110 -31.53 -2.08 -22.66
CA ILE A 110 -30.21 -2.66 -22.49
C ILE A 110 -29.25 -1.53 -22.07
N HIS A 111 -28.66 -1.69 -20.93
CA HIS A 111 -27.62 -0.78 -20.43
C HIS A 111 -26.22 -1.37 -20.65
N GLY A 112 -25.23 -0.50 -20.56
CA GLY A 112 -23.85 -0.89 -20.61
C GLY A 112 -23.26 -0.93 -22.01
N VAL A 113 -21.99 -1.31 -22.03
CA VAL A 113 -21.17 -1.38 -23.26
C VAL A 113 -20.75 -2.82 -23.60
N GLY A 114 -21.27 -3.78 -22.84
CA GLY A 114 -20.92 -5.20 -22.98
C GLY A 114 -19.52 -5.53 -22.47
N GLN A 115 -19.44 -6.53 -21.62
CA GLN A 115 -18.17 -7.04 -21.13
C GLN A 115 -17.36 -7.64 -22.29
N GLY A 116 -16.11 -7.15 -22.49
CA GLY A 116 -15.27 -7.52 -23.64
C GLY A 116 -15.26 -6.52 -24.80
N SER A 117 -16.10 -5.48 -24.77
CA SER A 117 -16.00 -4.34 -25.68
C SER A 117 -14.70 -3.55 -25.42
N GLN A 118 -14.04 -3.10 -26.49
CA GLN A 118 -12.85 -2.24 -26.39
C GLN A 118 -13.17 -0.86 -25.80
N ASP A 119 -14.42 -0.40 -25.88
CA ASP A 119 -14.87 0.89 -25.35
C ASP A 119 -15.20 0.83 -23.86
N GLY A 120 -15.48 -0.37 -23.31
CA GLY A 120 -15.84 -0.56 -21.92
C GLY A 120 -14.89 0.08 -20.91
N PRO A 121 -13.58 -0.24 -20.93
CA PRO A 121 -12.60 0.36 -20.01
C PRO A 121 -12.52 1.89 -20.16
N SER A 122 -12.71 2.41 -21.38
CA SER A 122 -12.65 3.84 -21.69
C SER A 122 -13.83 4.60 -21.09
N LEU A 123 -15.04 4.11 -21.31
CA LEU A 123 -16.27 4.72 -20.83
C LEU A 123 -16.38 4.61 -19.30
N TRP A 124 -15.97 3.46 -18.74
CA TRP A 124 -15.87 3.30 -17.29
C TRP A 124 -14.86 4.26 -16.67
N GLY A 125 -13.65 4.37 -17.24
CA GLY A 125 -12.62 5.27 -16.73
C GLY A 125 -13.04 6.74 -16.71
N VAL A 126 -13.77 7.19 -17.74
CA VAL A 126 -14.31 8.55 -17.82
C VAL A 126 -15.44 8.75 -16.81
N SER A 127 -16.36 7.81 -16.71
CA SER A 127 -17.51 7.87 -15.80
C SER A 127 -17.05 7.83 -14.34
N SER A 128 -16.19 6.87 -13.97
CA SER A 128 -15.65 6.73 -12.62
C SER A 128 -14.79 7.93 -12.22
N SER A 129 -14.08 8.59 -13.16
CA SER A 129 -13.37 9.84 -12.86
C SER A 129 -14.28 10.96 -12.41
N ILE A 130 -15.47 11.08 -12.97
CA ILE A 130 -16.48 12.07 -12.53
C ILE A 130 -17.02 11.67 -11.15
N THR A 131 -17.31 10.38 -10.95
CA THR A 131 -17.79 9.85 -9.67
C THR A 131 -16.77 10.06 -8.56
N PHE A 132 -15.47 9.84 -8.82
CA PHE A 132 -14.39 10.13 -7.86
C PHE A 132 -14.29 11.62 -7.53
N ARG A 133 -14.47 12.52 -8.50
CA ARG A 133 -14.52 13.97 -8.22
C ARG A 133 -15.71 14.35 -7.32
N ALA A 134 -16.84 13.68 -7.46
CA ALA A 134 -17.98 13.87 -6.57
C ALA A 134 -17.67 13.35 -5.16
N ALA A 135 -17.05 12.18 -5.05
CA ALA A 135 -16.60 11.62 -3.78
C ALA A 135 -15.59 12.54 -3.07
N ASP A 136 -14.66 13.17 -3.78
CA ASP A 136 -13.71 14.13 -3.20
C ASP A 136 -14.39 15.33 -2.51
N ARG A 137 -15.59 15.67 -2.92
CA ARG A 137 -16.35 16.78 -2.34
C ARG A 137 -17.25 16.34 -1.17
N LEU A 138 -17.68 15.10 -1.16
CA LEU A 138 -18.70 14.58 -0.25
C LEU A 138 -18.15 13.73 0.88
N SER A 139 -17.01 13.05 0.65
CA SER A 139 -16.35 12.18 1.63
C SER A 139 -15.24 12.91 2.38
N GLN A 140 -14.96 12.48 3.61
CA GLN A 140 -13.84 12.99 4.39
C GLN A 140 -12.50 12.41 3.90
N GLY A 141 -12.41 11.08 3.81
CA GLY A 141 -11.24 10.36 3.34
C GLY A 141 -10.07 10.33 4.32
N LEU A 142 -8.90 10.09 3.76
CA LEU A 142 -7.62 9.92 4.45
C LEU A 142 -6.69 11.11 4.19
N THR A 143 -5.96 11.51 5.22
CA THR A 143 -4.82 12.42 5.08
C THR A 143 -3.61 11.82 5.77
N CYS A 144 -2.54 11.55 5.00
CA CYS A 144 -1.23 11.23 5.51
C CYS A 144 -0.35 12.49 5.53
N VAL A 145 0.48 12.66 6.55
CA VAL A 145 1.43 13.76 6.65
C VAL A 145 2.80 13.25 7.10
N ASN A 146 3.85 13.94 6.71
CA ASN A 146 5.19 13.68 7.22
C ASN A 146 5.31 14.14 8.68
N PRO A 147 6.27 13.57 9.43
CA PRO A 147 6.53 14.04 10.79
C PRO A 147 6.98 15.49 10.75
N SER A 148 6.32 16.34 11.55
CA SER A 148 6.68 17.75 11.70
C SER A 148 7.56 17.87 12.94
N TYR A 149 8.84 18.20 12.74
CA TYR A 149 9.75 18.32 13.85
C TYR A 149 9.65 19.68 14.55
N ASP A 150 9.48 20.78 13.83
CA ASP A 150 9.41 22.14 14.43
C ASP A 150 8.80 23.21 13.52
N ILE A 151 8.49 22.92 12.28
CA ILE A 151 8.04 23.92 11.32
C ILE A 151 6.69 23.52 10.71
N PRO A 152 5.58 24.10 11.20
CA PRO A 152 4.22 23.79 10.71
C PRO A 152 4.02 23.95 9.21
N ASN A 153 4.82 24.79 8.55
CA ASN A 153 4.67 25.15 7.14
C ASN A 153 5.37 24.17 6.17
N ARG A 154 6.01 23.09 6.66
CA ARG A 154 6.65 22.07 5.83
C ARG A 154 5.89 20.74 5.80
N ALA A 155 4.66 20.71 6.25
CA ALA A 155 3.83 19.53 6.11
C ALA A 155 3.60 19.21 4.63
N ILE A 156 3.90 17.99 4.23
CA ILE A 156 3.55 17.45 2.93
C ILE A 156 2.28 16.63 3.12
N PRO A 157 1.11 17.14 2.77
CA PRO A 157 -0.11 16.35 2.87
C PRO A 157 -0.24 15.43 1.66
N HIS A 158 -0.72 14.23 1.92
CA HIS A 158 -1.21 13.32 0.88
C HIS A 158 -2.64 12.95 1.24
N CYS A 159 -3.58 13.57 0.53
CA CYS A 159 -5.01 13.41 0.79
C CYS A 159 -5.64 12.57 -0.31
N ARG A 160 -6.54 11.64 0.08
CA ARG A 160 -7.34 10.85 -0.85
C ARG A 160 -8.57 10.26 -0.18
N LYS A 161 -9.57 9.94 -0.99
CA LYS A 161 -10.85 9.38 -0.55
C LYS A 161 -11.00 7.94 -1.01
N LEU A 162 -10.78 7.75 -2.29
CA LEU A 162 -10.94 6.49 -3.00
C LEU A 162 -9.73 6.26 -3.91
N ASP A 163 -9.41 5.02 -4.16
CA ASP A 163 -8.50 4.60 -5.22
C ASP A 163 -9.14 3.44 -5.97
N GLY A 164 -9.22 3.52 -7.29
CA GLY A 164 -9.88 2.52 -8.11
C GLY A 164 -9.01 2.02 -9.26
N PHE A 165 -8.98 0.72 -9.44
CA PHE A 165 -8.44 0.06 -10.62
C PHE A 165 -9.57 -0.70 -11.31
N ILE A 166 -10.18 -0.05 -12.30
CA ILE A 166 -11.38 -0.51 -13.00
C ILE A 166 -12.55 -0.64 -12.00
N ASP A 167 -12.96 -1.84 -11.64
CA ASP A 167 -14.07 -2.20 -10.74
C ASP A 167 -13.64 -2.36 -9.28
N ASP A 168 -12.38 -2.72 -9.05
CA ASP A 168 -11.82 -2.79 -7.71
C ASP A 168 -11.56 -1.39 -7.14
N VAL A 169 -12.26 -1.03 -6.07
CA VAL A 169 -12.12 0.28 -5.41
C VAL A 169 -11.79 0.08 -3.92
N THR A 170 -10.82 0.85 -3.43
CA THR A 170 -10.55 0.97 -2.00
C THR A 170 -10.93 2.36 -1.51
N GLY A 171 -11.85 2.43 -0.56
CA GLY A 171 -12.18 3.64 0.20
C GLY A 171 -11.25 3.77 1.40
N TRP A 172 -10.90 5.01 1.73
CA TRP A 172 -9.97 5.36 2.80
C TRP A 172 -10.57 6.37 3.74
N PHE A 173 -10.36 6.18 5.03
CA PHE A 173 -10.81 7.11 6.04
C PHE A 173 -9.81 7.18 7.20
N ASN A 174 -9.56 8.39 7.70
CA ASN A 174 -8.98 8.63 9.02
C ASN A 174 -9.51 9.94 9.60
N ARG A 175 -9.21 10.18 10.88
CA ARG A 175 -9.56 11.45 11.52
C ARG A 175 -8.68 12.58 11.01
N MET A 176 -9.28 13.76 10.87
CA MET A 176 -8.52 14.95 10.51
C MET A 176 -7.58 15.37 11.65
N LEU A 177 -6.38 15.82 11.29
CA LEU A 177 -5.39 16.35 12.24
C LEU A 177 -5.94 17.45 13.15
N SER A 178 -6.92 18.23 12.68
CA SER A 178 -7.59 19.26 13.47
C SER A 178 -8.42 18.70 14.63
N GLU A 179 -8.94 17.47 14.49
CA GLU A 179 -9.72 16.80 15.55
C GLU A 179 -8.79 16.16 16.59
N LEU A 180 -7.67 15.60 16.13
CA LEU A 180 -6.61 15.09 17.01
C LEU A 180 -6.05 16.18 17.95
N ARG A 181 -5.94 17.40 17.43
CA ARG A 181 -5.46 18.56 18.23
C ARG A 181 -6.43 19.01 19.33
N ARG A 182 -7.72 18.64 19.26
CA ARG A 182 -8.74 19.03 20.24
C ARG A 182 -8.80 18.12 21.46
N GLY A 183 -7.93 17.11 21.56
CA GLY A 183 -7.81 16.25 22.75
C GLY A 183 -8.97 15.30 22.98
N HIS A 184 -9.81 15.06 21.98
CA HIS A 184 -10.87 14.05 22.07
C HIS A 184 -10.22 12.67 21.96
N GLY A 185 -10.40 11.84 22.97
CA GLY A 185 -9.91 10.47 23.02
C GLY A 185 -10.30 9.68 21.76
N PHE A 186 -9.42 8.78 21.36
CA PHE A 186 -9.69 7.88 20.23
C PHE A 186 -10.79 6.90 20.64
N ASP A 187 -11.88 6.92 19.89
CA ASP A 187 -12.96 5.96 19.99
C ASP A 187 -13.08 5.22 18.66
N ALA A 188 -12.93 3.89 18.71
CA ALA A 188 -13.10 3.01 17.56
C ALA A 188 -14.47 3.22 16.87
N LEU A 189 -15.49 3.58 17.64
CA LEU A 189 -16.83 3.89 17.14
C LEU A 189 -16.81 5.10 16.19
N THR A 190 -16.10 6.16 16.53
CA THR A 190 -15.96 7.35 15.67
C THR A 190 -15.28 7.04 14.34
N LEU A 191 -14.26 6.16 14.37
CA LEU A 191 -13.58 5.67 13.16
C LEU A 191 -14.56 4.90 12.27
N ALA A 192 -15.33 4.00 12.87
CA ALA A 192 -16.35 3.20 12.17
C ALA A 192 -17.48 4.07 11.59
N GLN A 193 -17.99 5.05 12.34
CA GLN A 193 -19.03 5.97 11.87
C GLN A 193 -18.57 6.82 10.68
N GLY A 194 -17.33 7.29 10.72
CA GLY A 194 -16.74 8.03 9.60
C GLY A 194 -16.62 7.17 8.35
N MET A 195 -16.12 5.95 8.48
CA MET A 195 -16.04 5.00 7.36
C MET A 195 -17.44 4.61 6.84
N GLN A 196 -18.42 4.39 7.73
CA GLN A 196 -19.80 4.13 7.34
C GLN A 196 -20.36 5.24 6.46
N LYS A 197 -20.14 6.51 6.84
CA LYS A 197 -20.58 7.65 6.06
C LYS A 197 -19.93 7.70 4.67
N ASP A 198 -18.63 7.49 4.60
CA ASP A 198 -17.90 7.53 3.33
C ASP A 198 -18.27 6.34 2.42
N ALA A 199 -18.46 5.13 2.98
CA ALA A 199 -18.91 3.95 2.25
C ALA A 199 -20.34 4.12 1.69
N ALA A 200 -21.27 4.65 2.49
CA ALA A 200 -22.64 4.95 2.05
C ALA A 200 -22.68 6.05 0.97
N THR A 201 -21.80 7.06 1.10
CA THR A 201 -21.65 8.10 0.07
C THR A 201 -21.18 7.50 -1.25
N TRP A 202 -20.18 6.61 -1.20
CA TRP A 202 -19.69 5.91 -2.40
C TRP A 202 -20.76 5.02 -3.03
N GLN A 203 -21.49 4.25 -2.23
CA GLN A 203 -22.62 3.45 -2.72
C GLN A 203 -23.63 4.31 -3.47
N THR A 204 -24.07 5.42 -2.86
CA THR A 204 -25.03 6.35 -3.47
C THR A 204 -24.52 6.94 -4.78
N LEU A 205 -23.25 7.36 -4.84
CA LEU A 205 -22.65 7.91 -6.05
C LEU A 205 -22.57 6.86 -7.18
N LEU A 206 -22.25 5.62 -6.83
CA LEU A 206 -22.21 4.52 -7.80
C LEU A 206 -23.62 4.23 -8.33
N GLU A 207 -24.63 4.17 -7.47
CA GLU A 207 -26.04 3.95 -7.85
C GLU A 207 -26.58 5.06 -8.74
N ILE A 208 -26.30 6.32 -8.45
CA ILE A 208 -26.67 7.47 -9.31
C ILE A 208 -26.02 7.34 -10.70
N SER A 209 -24.85 6.77 -10.81
CA SER A 209 -24.18 6.53 -12.10
C SER A 209 -24.72 5.32 -12.87
N GLY A 210 -25.67 4.57 -12.29
CA GLY A 210 -26.23 3.32 -12.80
C GLY A 210 -25.48 2.07 -12.34
N GLY A 211 -24.38 2.22 -11.63
CA GLY A 211 -23.64 1.11 -11.05
C GLY A 211 -24.32 0.50 -9.82
N LYS A 212 -23.77 -0.60 -9.34
CA LYS A 212 -24.19 -1.26 -8.10
C LYS A 212 -22.99 -1.90 -7.44
N LEU A 213 -22.92 -1.86 -6.11
CA LEU A 213 -21.91 -2.61 -5.36
C LEU A 213 -22.26 -4.11 -5.33
N ALA A 214 -21.23 -4.94 -5.46
CA ALA A 214 -21.32 -6.36 -5.14
C ALA A 214 -21.13 -6.55 -3.62
N VAL A 215 -22.18 -6.22 -2.83
CA VAL A 215 -22.11 -6.15 -1.36
C VAL A 215 -21.49 -7.40 -0.73
N ALA A 216 -21.77 -8.58 -1.28
CA ALA A 216 -21.19 -9.85 -0.82
C ALA A 216 -19.66 -9.96 -0.99
N LYS A 217 -19.05 -9.11 -1.83
CA LYS A 217 -17.59 -9.04 -2.02
C LYS A 217 -16.95 -7.88 -1.26
N CYS A 218 -17.76 -7.00 -0.68
CA CYS A 218 -17.26 -5.89 0.11
C CYS A 218 -16.74 -6.35 1.46
N LEU A 219 -15.69 -5.69 1.94
CA LEU A 219 -15.16 -5.89 3.29
C LEU A 219 -14.50 -4.61 3.78
N TYR A 220 -14.25 -4.54 5.09
CA TYR A 220 -13.53 -3.39 5.64
C TYR A 220 -12.59 -3.79 6.77
N TYR A 221 -11.64 -2.88 7.07
CA TYR A 221 -10.74 -2.94 8.20
C TYR A 221 -10.85 -1.67 9.02
N LEU A 222 -10.76 -1.82 10.35
CA LEU A 222 -10.58 -0.72 11.29
C LEU A 222 -9.23 -0.90 12.00
N GLY A 223 -8.23 -0.17 11.58
CA GLY A 223 -6.92 -0.15 12.22
C GLY A 223 -6.91 0.88 13.34
N HIS A 224 -7.45 0.52 14.49
CA HIS A 224 -7.45 1.33 15.70
C HIS A 224 -6.32 0.90 16.62
N TRP A 225 -5.54 1.87 17.13
CA TRP A 225 -4.36 1.61 17.96
C TRP A 225 -4.71 1.54 19.43
N ARG A 226 -4.15 0.54 20.10
CA ARG A 226 -4.10 0.47 21.56
C ARG A 226 -2.67 0.19 22.02
N TRP A 227 -2.43 0.38 23.31
CA TRP A 227 -1.12 0.13 23.90
C TRP A 227 -1.22 -0.95 24.97
N THR A 228 -0.31 -1.93 24.90
CA THR A 228 -0.17 -2.95 25.93
C THR A 228 0.30 -2.33 27.25
N GLU A 229 0.26 -3.12 28.33
CA GLU A 229 0.80 -2.71 29.64
C GLU A 229 2.27 -2.29 29.56
N ASP A 230 3.05 -2.95 28.70
CA ASP A 230 4.46 -2.63 28.44
C ASP A 230 4.63 -1.39 27.51
N GLY A 231 3.56 -0.72 27.13
CA GLY A 231 3.56 0.43 26.22
C GLY A 231 3.91 0.10 24.78
N ALA A 232 3.78 -1.15 24.35
CA ALA A 232 3.92 -1.53 22.96
C ALA A 232 2.62 -1.21 22.19
N PRO A 233 2.72 -0.61 21.00
CA PRO A 233 1.54 -0.34 20.19
C PRO A 233 1.08 -1.61 19.47
N GLU A 234 -0.20 -1.86 19.49
CA GLU A 234 -0.84 -2.94 18.74
C GLU A 234 -2.20 -2.50 18.19
N PHE A 235 -2.69 -3.20 17.18
CA PHE A 235 -4.05 -2.97 16.69
C PHE A 235 -5.08 -3.64 17.60
N THR A 236 -6.20 -2.95 17.83
CA THR A 236 -7.35 -3.52 18.50
C THR A 236 -7.94 -4.63 17.63
N PRO A 237 -8.15 -5.85 18.15
CA PRO A 237 -8.75 -6.93 17.37
C PRO A 237 -10.15 -6.60 16.87
N ALA A 238 -10.48 -7.02 15.66
CA ALA A 238 -11.79 -6.76 15.04
C ALA A 238 -12.96 -7.28 15.89
N VAL A 239 -12.79 -8.41 16.58
CA VAL A 239 -13.80 -9.01 17.46
C VAL A 239 -14.22 -8.09 18.61
N GLU A 240 -13.31 -7.25 19.10
CA GLU A 240 -13.58 -6.28 20.17
C GLU A 240 -14.36 -5.05 19.67
N MET A 241 -14.23 -4.73 18.39
CA MET A 241 -14.86 -3.57 17.76
C MET A 241 -16.23 -3.89 17.14
N GLY A 242 -16.60 -5.17 17.01
CA GLY A 242 -17.84 -5.61 16.40
C GLY A 242 -17.90 -5.39 14.87
N ASN A 243 -19.12 -5.40 14.33
CA ASN A 243 -19.37 -5.23 12.89
C ASN A 243 -20.32 -4.06 12.62
N PRO A 244 -19.87 -2.80 12.80
CA PRO A 244 -20.73 -1.63 12.79
C PRO A 244 -21.07 -1.10 11.39
N ILE A 245 -20.45 -1.60 10.29
CA ILE A 245 -20.67 -1.05 8.95
C ILE A 245 -21.68 -1.87 8.18
N THR A 246 -22.69 -1.17 7.62
CA THR A 246 -23.75 -1.75 6.80
C THR A 246 -23.87 -1.04 5.46
N LEU A 247 -24.23 -1.77 4.42
CA LEU A 247 -24.59 -1.24 3.11
C LEU A 247 -25.96 -1.75 2.68
N ASN A 248 -26.61 -1.05 1.77
CA ASN A 248 -27.90 -1.47 1.24
C ASN A 248 -27.70 -2.45 0.06
N ASP A 249 -28.46 -3.53 0.09
CA ASP A 249 -28.68 -4.43 -1.04
C ASP A 249 -30.16 -4.45 -1.40
N ASP A 250 -30.57 -5.20 -2.41
CA ASP A 250 -31.97 -5.33 -2.84
C ASP A 250 -32.90 -5.81 -1.72
N SER A 251 -32.37 -6.54 -0.74
CA SER A 251 -33.07 -7.04 0.45
C SER A 251 -33.08 -6.08 1.66
N GLY A 252 -32.41 -4.93 1.55
CA GLY A 252 -32.25 -3.95 2.63
C GLY A 252 -30.80 -3.85 3.15
N PRO A 253 -30.60 -3.29 4.35
CA PRO A 253 -29.27 -3.09 4.91
C PRO A 253 -28.63 -4.44 5.32
N ILE A 254 -27.42 -4.67 4.85
CA ILE A 254 -26.60 -5.86 5.14
C ILE A 254 -25.32 -5.44 5.82
N ALA A 255 -24.94 -6.11 6.91
CA ALA A 255 -23.66 -5.91 7.56
C ALA A 255 -22.52 -6.46 6.68
N ILE A 256 -21.48 -5.64 6.48
CA ILE A 256 -20.31 -6.01 5.68
C ILE A 256 -19.30 -6.71 6.58
N PRO A 257 -18.57 -7.73 6.09
CA PRO A 257 -17.52 -8.40 6.85
C PRO A 257 -16.46 -7.44 7.38
N HIS A 258 -16.25 -7.44 8.70
CA HIS A 258 -15.16 -6.76 9.38
C HIS A 258 -13.97 -7.72 9.49
N PHE A 259 -12.91 -7.48 8.75
CA PHE A 259 -11.70 -8.29 8.78
C PHE A 259 -10.75 -7.77 9.87
N ASP A 260 -10.12 -8.71 10.59
CA ASP A 260 -9.01 -8.34 11.47
C ASP A 260 -7.84 -7.77 10.67
N THR A 261 -7.10 -6.83 11.25
CA THR A 261 -5.97 -6.19 10.58
C THR A 261 -4.86 -7.16 10.19
N THR A 262 -4.81 -8.34 10.80
CA THR A 262 -3.87 -9.44 10.49
C THR A 262 -4.37 -10.34 9.35
N GLU A 263 -5.65 -10.29 9.03
CA GLU A 263 -6.22 -11.06 7.92
C GLU A 263 -5.88 -10.41 6.59
N ALA A 264 -5.40 -11.21 5.65
CA ALA A 264 -5.05 -10.71 4.33
C ALA A 264 -6.22 -10.88 3.35
N HIS A 265 -6.50 -9.83 2.58
CA HIS A 265 -7.42 -9.84 1.44
C HIS A 265 -6.67 -9.83 0.11
N LEU A 266 -7.23 -10.50 -0.90
CA LEU A 266 -6.68 -10.54 -2.25
C LEU A 266 -7.02 -9.24 -2.99
N THR A 267 -6.04 -8.38 -3.19
CA THR A 267 -6.18 -7.14 -3.96
C THR A 267 -5.35 -7.25 -5.22
N LEU A 268 -5.96 -7.12 -6.39
CA LEU A 268 -5.27 -7.16 -7.69
C LEU A 268 -4.24 -8.31 -7.81
N GLY A 269 -4.58 -9.50 -7.31
CA GLY A 269 -3.74 -10.69 -7.39
C GLY A 269 -2.65 -10.84 -6.32
N VAL A 270 -2.58 -9.93 -5.34
CA VAL A 270 -1.64 -9.98 -4.20
C VAL A 270 -2.40 -9.92 -2.87
N TRP A 271 -2.05 -10.80 -1.93
CA TRP A 271 -2.63 -10.80 -0.60
C TRP A 271 -2.01 -9.70 0.26
N LYS A 272 -2.84 -8.79 0.77
CA LYS A 272 -2.45 -7.63 1.59
C LYS A 272 -3.25 -7.58 2.88
N SER A 273 -2.61 -7.14 3.97
CA SER A 273 -3.24 -6.87 5.26
C SER A 273 -2.72 -5.57 5.87
N PRO A 274 -3.53 -4.83 6.64
CA PRO A 274 -3.09 -3.59 7.29
C PRO A 274 -1.90 -3.78 8.25
N SER A 275 -1.81 -4.93 8.93
CA SER A 275 -0.70 -5.26 9.84
C SER A 275 0.61 -5.62 9.10
N GLY A 276 0.56 -5.77 7.78
CA GLY A 276 1.71 -6.22 7.00
C GLY A 276 1.99 -7.73 7.10
N ASN A 277 1.00 -8.54 7.49
CA ASN A 277 1.13 -9.99 7.54
C ASN A 277 1.22 -10.57 6.13
N LEU A 278 2.38 -11.10 5.76
CA LEU A 278 2.65 -11.68 4.43
C LEU A 278 2.42 -13.21 4.36
N GLN A 279 1.97 -13.86 5.43
CA GLN A 279 1.89 -15.32 5.49
C GLN A 279 1.02 -15.92 4.37
N ARG A 280 -0.11 -15.28 4.05
CA ARG A 280 -1.01 -15.74 3.00
C ARG A 280 -0.42 -15.58 1.61
N GLN A 281 0.29 -14.47 1.37
CA GLN A 281 1.04 -14.24 0.13
C GLN A 281 2.21 -15.22 -0.01
N TYR A 282 2.94 -15.50 1.09
CA TYR A 282 3.97 -16.53 1.11
C TYR A 282 3.44 -17.90 0.68
N THR A 283 2.36 -18.35 1.32
CA THR A 283 1.71 -19.64 1.00
C THR A 283 1.24 -19.67 -0.48
N HIS A 284 0.70 -18.56 -0.98
CA HIS A 284 0.29 -18.46 -2.38
C HIS A 284 1.48 -18.63 -3.34
N LEU A 285 2.60 -17.95 -3.12
CA LEU A 285 3.81 -18.08 -3.94
C LEU A 285 4.44 -19.47 -3.82
N GLN A 286 4.46 -20.04 -2.61
CA GLN A 286 4.95 -21.40 -2.36
C GLN A 286 4.13 -22.44 -3.14
N ASN A 287 2.80 -22.32 -3.13
CA ASN A 287 1.92 -23.20 -3.89
C ASN A 287 2.14 -23.09 -5.41
N LYS A 288 2.31 -21.86 -5.93
CA LYS A 288 2.67 -21.66 -7.35
C LYS A 288 4.00 -22.33 -7.69
N SER A 289 5.01 -22.12 -6.85
CA SER A 289 6.33 -22.73 -7.03
C SER A 289 6.25 -24.26 -7.01
N SER A 290 5.53 -24.83 -6.04
CA SER A 290 5.37 -26.28 -5.90
C SER A 290 4.64 -26.91 -7.10
N LYS A 291 3.58 -26.27 -7.59
CA LYS A 291 2.85 -26.72 -8.81
C LYS A 291 3.76 -26.73 -10.03
N TRP A 292 4.51 -25.66 -10.26
CA TRP A 292 5.45 -25.58 -11.37
C TRP A 292 6.56 -26.65 -11.23
N THR A 293 7.12 -26.80 -10.04
CA THR A 293 8.17 -27.77 -9.75
C THR A 293 7.72 -29.19 -10.03
N ALA A 294 6.51 -29.57 -9.61
CA ALA A 294 5.93 -30.89 -9.87
C ALA A 294 5.73 -31.13 -11.39
N ALA A 295 5.23 -30.14 -12.10
CA ALA A 295 5.07 -30.23 -13.55
C ALA A 295 6.43 -30.38 -14.27
N MET A 296 7.43 -29.62 -13.83
CA MET A 296 8.78 -29.69 -14.42
C MET A 296 9.50 -31.00 -14.11
N LEU A 297 9.24 -31.61 -12.95
CA LEU A 297 9.82 -32.89 -12.61
C LEU A 297 9.43 -33.98 -13.62
N ALA A 298 8.17 -34.02 -14.02
CA ALA A 298 7.61 -34.99 -14.97
C ALA A 298 7.89 -34.67 -16.45
N ALA A 299 8.08 -33.40 -16.81
CA ALA A 299 8.19 -32.97 -18.19
C ALA A 299 9.52 -33.41 -18.85
N PRO A 300 9.51 -34.03 -20.04
CA PRO A 300 10.71 -34.40 -20.80
C PRO A 300 11.26 -33.18 -21.56
N LEU A 301 11.96 -32.28 -20.87
CA LEU A 301 12.48 -31.04 -21.44
C LEU A 301 13.94 -31.18 -21.91
N THR A 302 14.27 -30.55 -23.02
CA THR A 302 15.64 -30.24 -23.43
C THR A 302 16.25 -29.17 -22.51
N LYS A 303 17.58 -28.99 -22.60
CA LYS A 303 18.30 -27.98 -21.79
C LYS A 303 17.76 -26.56 -22.01
N ASP A 304 17.50 -26.20 -23.25
CA ASP A 304 17.03 -24.86 -23.62
C ASP A 304 15.57 -24.63 -23.19
N GLU A 305 14.72 -25.63 -23.36
CA GLU A 305 13.33 -25.57 -22.87
C GLU A 305 13.26 -25.47 -21.35
N ALA A 306 14.13 -26.19 -20.64
CA ALA A 306 14.26 -26.11 -19.19
C ALA A 306 14.65 -24.68 -18.76
N PHE A 307 15.66 -24.08 -19.40
CA PHE A 307 16.08 -22.71 -19.15
C PHE A 307 14.96 -21.70 -19.47
N LEU A 308 14.30 -21.84 -20.62
CA LEU A 308 13.20 -20.97 -21.03
C LEU A 308 11.99 -21.11 -20.08
N SER A 309 11.64 -22.32 -19.68
CA SER A 309 10.56 -22.57 -18.72
C SER A 309 10.82 -21.86 -17.39
N PHE A 310 12.04 -21.95 -16.88
CA PHE A 310 12.41 -21.28 -15.65
C PHE A 310 12.37 -19.75 -15.77
N THR A 311 12.98 -19.21 -16.83
CA THR A 311 13.16 -17.76 -16.98
C THR A 311 11.93 -17.03 -17.51
N ARG A 312 11.09 -17.68 -18.34
CA ARG A 312 9.96 -17.07 -19.03
C ARG A 312 8.60 -17.43 -18.44
N ILE A 313 8.52 -18.50 -17.63
CA ILE A 313 7.26 -18.95 -17.03
C ILE A 313 7.35 -18.87 -15.50
N TYR A 314 8.31 -19.56 -14.90
CA TYR A 314 8.42 -19.66 -13.45
C TYR A 314 8.66 -18.31 -12.80
N ILE A 315 9.74 -17.63 -13.14
CA ILE A 315 10.09 -16.35 -12.55
C ILE A 315 9.01 -15.29 -12.76
N PRO A 316 8.48 -15.05 -13.98
CA PRO A 316 7.41 -14.08 -14.18
C PRO A 316 6.15 -14.39 -13.38
N SER A 317 5.80 -15.67 -13.19
CA SER A 317 4.63 -16.07 -12.40
C SER A 317 4.72 -15.73 -10.92
N LEU A 318 5.94 -15.64 -10.37
CA LEU A 318 6.21 -15.29 -8.97
C LEU A 318 6.59 -13.82 -8.79
N ARG A 319 7.10 -13.18 -9.85
CA ARG A 319 7.62 -11.82 -9.81
C ARG A 319 6.53 -10.78 -9.61
N TYR A 320 5.31 -11.04 -10.12
CA TYR A 320 4.20 -10.09 -10.02
C TYR A 320 3.88 -9.76 -8.56
N GLY A 321 3.83 -8.47 -8.26
CA GLY A 321 3.56 -7.95 -6.93
C GLY A 321 4.71 -8.12 -5.92
N LEU A 322 5.82 -8.78 -6.30
CA LEU A 322 6.94 -9.05 -5.38
C LEU A 322 7.59 -7.75 -4.89
N GLY A 323 7.68 -6.72 -5.73
CA GLY A 323 8.19 -5.40 -5.37
C GLY A 323 7.36 -4.66 -4.33
N THR A 324 6.09 -5.04 -4.15
CA THR A 324 5.20 -4.50 -3.10
C THR A 324 5.19 -5.34 -1.82
N CYS A 325 5.98 -6.42 -1.79
CA CYS A 325 6.20 -7.30 -0.63
C CYS A 325 7.60 -7.04 -0.03
N TYR A 326 7.87 -7.66 1.11
CA TYR A 326 9.14 -7.52 1.85
C TYR A 326 9.50 -8.83 2.55
N PHE A 327 9.50 -9.93 1.78
CA PHE A 327 9.89 -11.24 2.29
C PHE A 327 11.35 -11.25 2.73
N PRO A 328 11.67 -11.89 3.86
CA PRO A 328 13.05 -12.23 4.19
C PRO A 328 13.67 -13.08 3.09
N SER A 329 14.99 -12.94 2.87
CA SER A 329 15.71 -13.74 1.88
C SER A 329 15.56 -15.25 2.10
N SER A 330 15.51 -15.69 3.36
CA SER A 330 15.26 -17.09 3.73
C SER A 330 13.94 -17.64 3.20
N ASP A 331 12.90 -16.84 3.15
CA ASP A 331 11.58 -17.25 2.69
C ASP A 331 11.54 -17.35 1.16
N LEU A 332 12.12 -16.38 0.46
CA LEU A 332 12.27 -16.42 -0.99
C LEU A 332 13.14 -17.60 -1.45
N ASP A 333 14.21 -17.89 -0.72
CA ASP A 333 15.04 -19.08 -0.95
C ASP A 333 14.26 -20.37 -0.74
N ARG A 334 13.41 -20.48 0.29
CA ARG A 334 12.56 -21.65 0.51
C ARG A 334 11.57 -21.86 -0.64
N ILE A 335 11.01 -20.77 -1.19
CA ILE A 335 10.11 -20.83 -2.35
C ILE A 335 10.86 -21.30 -3.60
N GLN A 336 12.05 -20.75 -3.87
CA GLN A 336 12.77 -20.97 -5.13
C GLN A 336 13.61 -22.26 -5.16
N ARG A 337 14.17 -22.68 -4.03
CA ARG A 337 15.13 -23.79 -3.94
C ARG A 337 14.62 -25.10 -4.56
N PRO A 338 13.36 -25.55 -4.35
CA PRO A 338 12.86 -26.77 -4.97
C PRO A 338 12.88 -26.69 -6.50
N ALA A 339 12.48 -25.57 -7.06
CA ALA A 339 12.47 -25.34 -8.51
C ALA A 339 13.90 -25.38 -9.11
N VAL A 340 14.85 -24.74 -8.45
CA VAL A 340 16.26 -24.75 -8.87
C VAL A 340 16.83 -26.18 -8.83
N ASN A 341 16.51 -26.95 -7.79
CA ASN A 341 16.99 -28.33 -7.66
C ASN A 341 16.42 -29.27 -8.74
N VAL A 342 15.25 -29.00 -9.29
CA VAL A 342 14.66 -29.76 -10.42
C VAL A 342 15.21 -29.28 -11.74
N ILE A 343 15.41 -27.98 -11.92
CA ILE A 343 15.75 -27.45 -13.25
C ILE A 343 17.24 -27.62 -13.58
N LEU A 344 18.15 -27.55 -12.61
CA LEU A 344 19.59 -27.71 -12.83
C LEU A 344 19.96 -29.04 -13.50
N PRO A 345 19.47 -30.21 -13.02
CA PRO A 345 19.77 -31.49 -13.71
C PRO A 345 19.23 -31.53 -15.14
N LYS A 346 18.05 -30.95 -15.41
CA LYS A 346 17.49 -30.88 -16.77
C LYS A 346 18.33 -29.98 -17.70
N MET A 347 19.00 -28.99 -17.15
CA MET A 347 19.97 -28.15 -17.87
C MET A 347 21.36 -28.82 -18.00
N GLY A 348 21.56 -30.02 -17.42
CA GLY A 348 22.81 -30.75 -17.44
C GLY A 348 23.81 -30.35 -16.33
N TYR A 349 23.36 -29.69 -15.28
CA TYR A 349 24.18 -29.29 -14.14
C TYR A 349 23.83 -30.11 -12.90
N ASN A 350 24.81 -30.22 -11.99
CA ASN A 350 24.59 -30.85 -10.71
C ASN A 350 23.63 -29.98 -9.87
N ARG A 351 22.65 -30.59 -9.17
CA ARG A 351 21.76 -29.90 -8.24
C ARG A 351 22.49 -29.16 -7.11
N HIS A 352 23.70 -29.55 -6.80
CA HIS A 352 24.56 -28.95 -5.78
C HIS A 352 25.51 -27.89 -6.34
N THR A 353 25.40 -27.50 -7.62
CA THR A 353 26.16 -26.38 -8.19
C THR A 353 26.09 -25.17 -7.25
N PRO A 354 27.23 -24.55 -6.92
CA PRO A 354 27.29 -23.38 -6.06
C PRO A 354 26.35 -22.28 -6.54
N ARG A 355 25.63 -21.67 -5.62
CA ARG A 355 24.56 -20.67 -5.96
C ARG A 355 25.12 -19.43 -6.64
N ASP A 356 26.38 -19.06 -6.36
CA ASP A 356 27.06 -17.97 -7.07
C ASP A 356 27.24 -18.27 -8.56
N VAL A 357 27.52 -19.55 -8.92
CA VAL A 357 27.56 -20.00 -10.31
C VAL A 357 26.13 -20.04 -10.92
N VAL A 358 25.12 -20.45 -10.16
CA VAL A 358 23.74 -20.54 -10.65
C VAL A 358 23.19 -19.14 -10.96
N TYR A 359 23.40 -18.18 -10.08
CA TYR A 359 22.80 -16.84 -10.20
C TYR A 359 23.75 -15.79 -10.78
N GLY A 360 25.04 -16.08 -10.84
CA GLY A 360 26.05 -15.18 -11.37
C GLY A 360 25.84 -14.85 -12.86
N PRO A 361 26.44 -13.77 -13.34
CA PRO A 361 26.25 -13.29 -14.70
C PRO A 361 26.92 -14.19 -15.75
N ARG A 362 26.25 -14.39 -16.88
CA ARG A 362 26.73 -15.27 -17.97
C ARG A 362 28.05 -14.83 -18.59
N ASN A 363 28.30 -13.54 -18.68
CA ASN A 363 29.55 -13.00 -19.21
C ASN A 363 30.76 -13.35 -18.35
N LEU A 364 30.54 -13.80 -17.10
CA LEU A 364 31.57 -14.33 -16.20
C LEU A 364 31.59 -15.87 -16.13
N GLY A 365 30.90 -16.57 -17.07
CA GLY A 365 30.84 -18.01 -17.12
C GLY A 365 29.83 -18.69 -16.19
N ALA A 366 28.98 -17.90 -15.52
CA ALA A 366 27.90 -18.40 -14.68
C ALA A 366 26.62 -18.67 -15.48
N LEU A 367 25.59 -19.24 -14.84
CA LEU A 367 24.35 -19.66 -15.54
C LEU A 367 23.36 -18.51 -15.77
N GLY A 368 23.42 -17.46 -14.98
CA GLY A 368 22.55 -16.29 -15.11
C GLY A 368 21.08 -16.59 -14.83
N LEU A 369 20.78 -17.56 -13.96
CA LEU A 369 19.40 -17.79 -13.53
C LEU A 369 18.94 -16.64 -12.62
N PRO A 370 17.70 -16.13 -12.78
CA PRO A 370 17.17 -15.11 -11.89
C PRO A 370 17.01 -15.63 -10.46
N ASN A 371 17.21 -14.75 -9.48
CA ASN A 371 17.04 -15.02 -8.06
C ASN A 371 15.91 -14.15 -7.50
N LEU A 372 14.93 -14.72 -6.81
CA LEU A 372 13.77 -13.99 -6.28
C LEU A 372 14.16 -12.91 -5.26
N VAL A 373 15.25 -13.09 -4.51
CA VAL A 373 15.76 -12.06 -3.58
C VAL A 373 16.21 -10.81 -4.35
N PHE A 374 16.94 -11.00 -5.45
CA PHE A 374 17.34 -9.90 -6.33
C PHE A 374 16.14 -9.29 -7.07
N GLU A 375 15.21 -10.13 -7.53
CA GLU A 375 13.99 -9.65 -8.18
C GLU A 375 13.17 -8.73 -7.25
N GLN A 376 12.98 -9.12 -5.99
CA GLN A 376 12.31 -8.28 -4.99
C GLN A 376 13.04 -6.95 -4.77
N GLY A 377 14.34 -7.00 -4.45
CA GLY A 377 15.11 -5.81 -4.14
C GLY A 377 15.21 -4.83 -5.30
N VAL A 378 15.44 -5.35 -6.53
CA VAL A 378 15.49 -4.52 -7.76
C VAL A 378 14.14 -3.85 -8.02
N GLN A 379 13.03 -4.59 -7.92
CA GLN A 379 11.69 -4.01 -8.10
C GLN A 379 11.40 -2.92 -7.06
N GLN A 380 11.73 -3.15 -5.79
CA GLN A 380 11.56 -2.15 -4.73
C GLN A 380 12.33 -0.87 -5.04
N ILE A 381 13.59 -0.98 -5.47
CA ILE A 381 14.40 0.19 -5.86
C ILE A 381 13.81 0.87 -7.11
N GLN A 382 13.33 0.11 -8.09
CA GLN A 382 12.69 0.64 -9.29
C GLN A 382 11.42 1.43 -8.94
N PHE A 383 10.57 0.91 -8.05
CA PHE A 383 9.39 1.63 -7.55
C PHE A 383 9.79 2.95 -6.90
N LEU A 384 10.71 2.91 -5.95
CA LEU A 384 11.18 4.08 -5.25
C LEU A 384 11.75 5.14 -6.23
N GLY A 385 12.64 4.71 -7.14
CA GLY A 385 13.27 5.60 -8.12
C GLY A 385 12.28 6.19 -9.12
N ARG A 386 11.36 5.37 -9.66
CA ARG A 386 10.35 5.80 -10.62
C ARG A 386 9.46 6.90 -10.04
N HIS A 387 8.95 6.70 -8.84
CA HIS A 387 8.00 7.61 -8.24
C HIS A 387 8.64 8.86 -7.63
N LEU A 388 9.82 8.76 -7.03
CA LEU A 388 10.52 9.94 -6.49
C LEU A 388 11.05 10.87 -7.58
N ARG A 389 11.48 10.32 -8.73
CA ARG A 389 11.99 11.12 -9.86
C ARG A 389 10.88 11.80 -10.66
N SER A 390 9.68 11.24 -10.69
CA SER A 390 8.56 11.80 -11.45
C SER A 390 7.82 12.87 -10.64
N PRO A 391 7.84 14.15 -11.04
CA PRO A 391 7.11 15.22 -10.37
C PRO A 391 5.59 15.01 -10.39
N THR A 392 5.09 14.32 -11.41
CA THR A 392 3.66 14.07 -11.65
C THR A 392 3.17 12.75 -11.06
N SER A 393 4.05 11.99 -10.40
CA SER A 393 3.65 10.73 -9.77
C SER A 393 2.73 10.99 -8.58
N PRO A 394 1.54 10.39 -8.53
CA PRO A 394 0.65 10.53 -7.37
C PRO A 394 1.19 9.83 -6.10
N LEU A 395 2.14 8.90 -6.25
CA LEU A 395 2.81 8.22 -5.14
C LEU A 395 3.98 9.02 -4.57
N ARG A 396 4.46 10.06 -5.26
CA ARG A 396 5.66 10.79 -4.86
C ARG A 396 5.57 11.34 -3.44
N SER A 397 4.51 12.08 -3.13
CA SER A 397 4.30 12.65 -1.79
C SER A 397 4.19 11.57 -0.71
N LEU A 398 3.53 10.45 -1.01
CA LEU A 398 3.40 9.35 -0.06
C LEU A 398 4.75 8.66 0.20
N PHE A 399 5.59 8.45 -0.82
CA PHE A 399 6.96 7.98 -0.63
C PHE A 399 7.80 8.96 0.20
N GLN A 400 7.68 10.26 -0.06
CA GLN A 400 8.38 11.27 0.71
C GLN A 400 7.96 11.24 2.19
N ILE A 401 6.66 11.18 2.47
CA ILE A 401 6.11 11.03 3.82
C ILE A 401 6.64 9.78 4.50
N ALA A 402 6.60 8.64 3.82
CA ALA A 402 7.02 7.36 4.37
C ALA A 402 8.53 7.33 4.69
N ILE A 403 9.37 7.90 3.82
CA ILE A 403 10.82 8.03 4.06
C ILE A 403 11.11 8.92 5.27
N GLU A 404 10.38 10.02 5.42
CA GLU A 404 10.52 10.92 6.57
C GLU A 404 10.15 10.20 7.88
N TRP A 405 9.06 9.44 7.89
CA TRP A 405 8.69 8.61 9.03
C TRP A 405 9.75 7.54 9.32
N PHE A 406 10.25 6.85 8.30
CA PHE A 406 11.30 5.84 8.46
C PHE A 406 12.58 6.45 9.07
N ARG A 407 13.00 7.62 8.59
CA ARG A 407 14.15 8.34 9.15
C ARG A 407 13.89 8.77 10.59
N MET A 408 12.75 9.38 10.89
CA MET A 408 12.36 9.81 12.22
C MET A 408 12.37 8.64 13.20
N LEU A 409 11.76 7.51 12.82
CA LEU A 409 11.72 6.30 13.65
C LEU A 409 13.11 5.69 13.86
N SER A 410 14.01 5.79 12.88
CA SER A 410 15.39 5.32 13.02
C SER A 410 16.20 6.15 14.01
N GLY A 411 15.83 7.42 14.19
CA GLY A 411 16.52 8.36 15.04
C GLY A 411 17.84 8.89 14.49
N TYR A 412 18.15 8.59 13.23
CA TYR A 412 19.34 9.14 12.58
C TYR A 412 19.02 10.45 11.85
N THR A 413 20.03 11.31 11.74
CA THR A 413 19.92 12.52 10.90
C THR A 413 20.03 12.21 9.41
N THR A 414 20.68 11.12 9.06
CA THR A 414 20.83 10.62 7.70
C THR A 414 19.78 9.53 7.43
N CYS A 415 19.20 9.52 6.23
CA CYS A 415 18.28 8.46 5.84
C CYS A 415 18.99 7.10 5.82
N PRO A 416 18.45 6.04 6.46
CA PRO A 416 19.07 4.72 6.45
C PRO A 416 19.23 4.11 5.05
N LEU A 417 18.49 4.56 4.05
CA LEU A 417 18.69 4.11 2.66
C LEU A 417 19.90 4.77 1.99
N ALA A 418 20.29 5.96 2.45
CA ALA A 418 21.54 6.61 2.00
C ALA A 418 22.77 6.10 2.75
N ALA A 419 22.59 5.53 3.95
CA ALA A 419 23.63 4.92 4.76
C ALA A 419 23.18 3.53 5.25
N PRO A 420 23.15 2.51 4.35
CA PRO A 420 22.53 1.20 4.64
C PRO A 420 23.18 0.43 5.79
N GLN A 421 24.42 0.77 6.15
CA GLN A 421 25.15 0.20 7.30
C GLN A 421 24.56 0.62 8.66
N LEU A 422 23.69 1.64 8.70
CA LEU A 422 23.05 2.06 9.94
C LEU A 422 22.03 1.02 10.41
N SER A 423 22.10 0.61 11.68
CA SER A 423 21.17 -0.38 12.21
C SER A 423 19.76 0.18 12.34
N THR A 424 18.80 -0.49 11.73
CA THR A 424 17.36 -0.20 11.85
C THR A 424 16.58 -1.30 12.58
N ALA A 425 17.27 -2.20 13.29
CA ALA A 425 16.65 -3.29 14.04
C ALA A 425 15.57 -2.80 15.03
N ARG A 426 15.78 -1.61 15.63
CA ARG A 426 14.88 -0.94 16.56
C ARG A 426 13.66 -0.24 15.92
N VAL A 427 13.62 -0.10 14.59
CA VAL A 427 12.50 0.54 13.92
C VAL A 427 11.36 -0.45 13.80
N GLU A 428 10.20 -0.10 14.26
CA GLU A 428 8.98 -0.89 14.13
C GLU A 428 8.18 -0.44 12.89
N PHE A 429 7.39 -1.32 12.33
CA PHE A 429 6.40 -1.04 11.26
C PHE A 429 6.91 -0.49 9.92
N ALA A 430 8.21 -0.42 9.69
CA ALA A 430 8.80 0.06 8.43
C ALA A 430 9.35 -1.10 7.57
N SER A 431 8.63 -2.21 7.48
CA SER A 431 9.15 -3.48 6.93
C SER A 431 9.59 -3.38 5.47
N TRP A 432 8.86 -2.64 4.63
CA TRP A 432 9.23 -2.45 3.23
C TRP A 432 10.55 -1.69 3.06
N PHE A 433 10.75 -0.60 3.83
CA PHE A 433 12.00 0.17 3.81
C PHE A 433 13.18 -0.60 4.40
N LYS A 434 12.93 -1.39 5.45
CA LYS A 434 13.94 -2.30 6.01
C LYS A 434 14.38 -3.36 5.00
N SER A 435 13.45 -3.90 4.22
CA SER A 435 13.75 -4.84 3.13
C SER A 435 14.69 -4.22 2.09
N ILE A 436 14.40 -2.99 1.64
CA ILE A 436 15.29 -2.25 0.73
C ILE A 436 16.67 -2.03 1.37
N GLN A 437 16.71 -1.56 2.61
CA GLN A 437 17.96 -1.32 3.31
C GLN A 437 18.82 -2.60 3.40
N THR A 438 18.21 -3.72 3.78
CA THR A 438 18.87 -5.02 3.83
C THR A 438 19.43 -5.42 2.46
N PHE A 439 18.65 -5.23 1.41
CA PHE A 439 19.10 -5.50 0.05
C PHE A 439 20.26 -4.59 -0.35
N LEU A 440 20.18 -3.29 -0.11
CA LEU A 440 21.25 -2.32 -0.38
C LEU A 440 22.55 -2.67 0.37
N THR A 441 22.42 -3.13 1.63
CA THR A 441 23.57 -3.61 2.41
C THR A 441 24.21 -4.84 1.75
N THR A 442 23.40 -5.77 1.27
CA THR A 442 23.86 -7.00 0.61
C THR A 442 24.63 -6.71 -0.69
N ILE A 443 24.18 -5.71 -1.46
CA ILE A 443 24.84 -5.34 -2.74
C ILE A 443 25.87 -4.22 -2.59
N HIS A 444 26.16 -3.80 -1.35
CA HIS A 444 27.10 -2.69 -1.04
C HIS A 444 26.79 -1.40 -1.80
N PHE A 445 25.52 -1.03 -1.86
CA PHE A 445 25.02 0.14 -2.56
C PHE A 445 24.28 1.09 -1.63
N SER A 446 24.21 2.38 -1.97
CA SER A 446 23.43 3.39 -1.25
C SER A 446 22.57 4.19 -2.22
N LEU A 447 21.45 4.71 -1.74
CA LEU A 447 20.57 5.57 -2.52
C LEU A 447 20.78 7.02 -2.08
N ASP A 448 21.11 7.89 -3.03
CA ASP A 448 21.08 9.33 -2.79
C ASP A 448 19.62 9.79 -2.75
N ILE A 449 19.15 10.07 -1.54
CA ILE A 449 17.79 10.58 -1.31
C ILE A 449 17.92 12.03 -0.87
N PRO A 450 17.33 12.98 -1.61
CA PRO A 450 17.35 14.39 -1.24
C PRO A 450 16.88 14.58 0.20
N ASN A 451 17.63 15.31 0.99
CA ASN A 451 17.26 15.64 2.37
C ASN A 451 15.97 16.46 2.35
N LEU A 452 14.89 15.84 2.82
CA LEU A 452 13.60 16.50 2.92
C LEU A 452 13.55 17.34 4.19
N TYR A 453 14.02 16.79 5.31
CA TYR A 453 14.08 17.48 6.60
C TYR A 453 15.16 16.89 7.49
N CYS A 454 15.83 17.73 8.29
CA CYS A 454 16.76 17.32 9.32
C CYS A 454 16.31 17.91 10.67
N PRO A 455 16.34 17.16 11.80
CA PRO A 455 16.05 17.71 13.12
C PRO A 455 16.89 18.95 13.39
N ARG A 456 16.28 19.93 14.06
CA ARG A 456 16.96 21.18 14.42
C ARG A 456 18.10 20.89 15.38
N ARG A 457 19.31 21.32 15.01
CA ARG A 457 20.45 21.32 15.91
C ARG A 457 20.43 22.60 16.74
N LEU A 458 20.33 22.47 18.06
CA LEU A 458 20.26 23.61 18.98
C LEU A 458 21.65 24.11 19.37
N ARG A 459 22.71 23.32 19.15
CA ARG A 459 24.09 23.68 19.44
C ARG A 459 25.06 23.15 18.36
N LEU A 460 26.26 23.72 18.33
CA LEU A 460 27.35 23.25 17.47
C LEU A 460 27.75 21.82 17.90
N HIS A 461 28.01 20.96 16.92
CA HIS A 461 28.34 19.53 17.11
C HIS A 461 27.28 18.71 17.85
N ASP A 462 26.02 19.14 17.81
CA ASP A 462 24.92 18.39 18.36
C ASP A 462 24.78 17.02 17.67
N GLN A 463 24.46 15.99 18.46
CA GLN A 463 24.38 14.62 17.96
C GLN A 463 22.97 14.06 18.17
N ALA A 464 22.54 13.23 17.23
CA ALA A 464 21.30 12.47 17.40
C ALA A 464 21.48 11.42 18.51
N ILE A 465 20.50 11.31 19.39
CA ILE A 465 20.50 10.35 20.52
C ILE A 465 20.80 8.93 20.02
N MET A 466 20.20 8.54 18.89
CA MET A 466 20.37 7.20 18.34
C MET A 466 21.66 7.03 17.50
N SER A 467 22.49 8.07 17.35
CA SER A 467 23.81 8.00 16.70
C SER A 467 24.96 7.81 17.69
N LEU A 468 24.68 7.81 18.99
CA LEU A 468 25.68 7.56 20.02
C LEU A 468 26.24 6.12 19.88
N PRO A 469 27.52 5.88 20.21
CA PRO A 469 28.06 4.54 20.19
C PRO A 469 27.32 3.64 21.19
N HIS A 470 26.66 2.62 20.65
CA HIS A 470 25.79 1.70 21.42
C HIS A 470 26.49 0.40 21.78
N THR A 471 27.81 0.39 21.88
CA THR A 471 28.59 -0.82 22.16
C THR A 471 28.23 -1.49 23.48
N ASN A 472 27.62 -0.75 24.41
CA ASN A 472 27.23 -1.23 25.74
C ASN A 472 25.74 -1.54 25.90
N PHE A 473 24.93 -1.37 24.82
CA PHE A 473 23.50 -1.57 24.88
C PHE A 473 23.07 -2.80 24.08
N SER A 474 22.18 -3.60 24.67
CA SER A 474 21.52 -4.68 23.93
C SER A 474 20.53 -4.12 22.90
N THR A 475 20.12 -4.94 21.94
CA THR A 475 19.06 -4.56 20.99
C THR A 475 17.76 -4.20 21.71
N ALA A 476 17.43 -4.88 22.81
CA ALA A 476 16.25 -4.60 23.62
C ALA A 476 16.34 -3.21 24.25
N ASP A 477 17.50 -2.83 24.80
CA ASP A 477 17.72 -1.48 25.37
C ASP A 477 17.60 -0.40 24.29
N LEU A 478 18.15 -0.65 23.10
CA LEU A 478 18.02 0.29 21.98
C LEU A 478 16.57 0.47 21.54
N VAL A 479 15.75 -0.57 21.58
CA VAL A 479 14.30 -0.47 21.32
C VAL A 479 13.63 0.37 22.41
N ARG A 480 13.95 0.14 23.69
CA ARG A 480 13.40 0.93 24.81
C ARG A 480 13.80 2.41 24.72
N ILE A 481 15.09 2.69 24.50
CA ILE A 481 15.59 4.08 24.31
C ILE A 481 14.85 4.74 23.14
N ASN A 482 14.68 4.03 22.03
CA ASN A 482 13.97 4.55 20.87
C ASN A 482 12.49 4.86 21.18
N ARG A 483 11.79 3.97 21.91
CA ARG A 483 10.41 4.22 22.36
C ARG A 483 10.33 5.42 23.30
N CYS A 484 11.23 5.52 24.28
CA CYS A 484 11.29 6.65 25.21
C CYS A 484 11.51 7.99 24.49
N ARG A 485 12.47 8.05 23.54
CA ARG A 485 12.71 9.29 22.79
C ARG A 485 11.53 9.68 21.91
N LEU A 486 10.87 8.71 21.28
CA LEU A 486 9.67 8.95 20.48
C LEU A 486 8.52 9.46 21.34
N PHE A 487 8.32 8.89 22.52
CA PHE A 487 7.35 9.38 23.50
C PHE A 487 7.65 10.82 23.94
N LEU A 488 8.91 11.13 24.26
CA LEU A 488 9.37 12.45 24.65
C LEU A 488 9.48 13.44 23.48
N GLN A 489 9.35 12.94 22.24
CA GLN A 489 9.47 13.72 21.01
C GLN A 489 10.84 14.42 20.86
N VAL A 490 11.90 13.75 21.30
CA VAL A 490 13.27 14.26 21.25
C VAL A 490 14.12 13.46 20.26
N HIS A 491 15.03 14.14 19.60
CA HIS A 491 15.93 13.57 18.59
C HIS A 491 17.41 13.81 18.90
N MET A 492 17.71 15.00 19.40
CA MET A 492 19.07 15.48 19.58
C MET A 492 19.41 15.52 21.07
N LEU A 493 20.71 15.38 21.38
CA LEU A 493 21.19 15.48 22.77
C LEU A 493 20.90 16.85 23.41
N SER A 494 20.91 17.90 22.59
CA SER A 494 20.60 19.24 23.06
C SER A 494 19.15 19.40 23.55
N GLU A 495 18.23 18.54 23.07
CA GLU A 495 16.83 18.59 23.49
C GLU A 495 16.58 17.94 24.85
N ILE A 496 17.53 17.12 25.32
CA ILE A 496 17.41 16.41 26.59
C ILE A 496 18.37 16.95 27.67
N SER A 497 19.31 17.80 27.30
CA SER A 497 20.35 18.31 28.21
C SER A 497 20.32 19.82 28.36
N THR A 498 20.87 20.32 29.46
CA THR A 498 21.13 21.74 29.70
C THR A 498 22.05 22.33 28.62
N THR A 499 22.06 23.66 28.48
CA THR A 499 22.85 24.36 27.46
C THR A 499 24.34 24.04 27.50
N ASP A 500 24.88 23.80 28.70
CA ASP A 500 26.27 23.36 28.93
C ASP A 500 26.50 21.86 28.71
N GLY A 501 25.41 21.07 28.47
CA GLY A 501 25.47 19.64 28.24
C GLY A 501 25.80 18.78 29.46
N THR A 502 25.86 19.36 30.65
CA THR A 502 26.31 18.65 31.86
C THR A 502 25.20 17.94 32.63
N LYS A 503 23.94 18.35 32.45
CA LYS A 503 22.79 17.82 33.19
C LYS A 503 21.61 17.53 32.25
N LEU A 504 20.80 16.55 32.64
CA LEU A 504 19.52 16.30 31.98
C LEU A 504 18.49 17.36 32.38
N LEU A 505 17.63 17.73 31.46
CA LEU A 505 16.53 18.65 31.75
C LEU A 505 15.54 18.01 32.74
N PRO A 506 15.07 18.74 33.78
CA PRO A 506 14.13 18.19 34.77
C PRO A 506 12.81 17.71 34.18
N SER A 507 12.34 18.30 33.08
CA SER A 507 11.14 17.87 32.35
C SER A 507 11.31 16.46 31.74
N ILE A 508 12.49 16.20 31.18
CA ILE A 508 12.83 14.89 30.60
C ILE A 508 12.89 13.84 31.71
N TRP A 509 13.58 14.13 32.80
CA TRP A 509 13.66 13.23 33.95
C TRP A 509 12.29 12.88 34.53
N ARG A 510 11.38 13.86 34.60
CA ARG A 510 9.99 13.63 35.03
C ARG A 510 9.13 12.95 33.97
N GLY A 511 9.66 12.72 32.78
CA GLY A 511 8.96 12.14 31.65
C GLY A 511 7.80 12.99 31.12
N GLN A 512 7.92 14.29 31.21
CA GLN A 512 6.96 15.24 30.68
C GLN A 512 7.20 15.39 29.16
N GLN A 513 6.16 15.23 28.39
CA GLN A 513 6.22 15.56 26.96
C GLN A 513 6.33 17.09 26.83
N PRO A 514 7.25 17.61 26.02
CA PRO A 514 7.40 19.05 25.84
C PRO A 514 6.16 19.69 25.20
N THR A 515 5.51 18.98 24.28
CA THR A 515 4.24 19.37 23.64
C THR A 515 3.54 18.13 23.11
N VAL A 516 2.20 18.18 22.98
CA VAL A 516 1.47 17.14 22.25
C VAL A 516 1.76 17.32 20.77
N SER A 517 2.49 16.40 20.16
CA SER A 517 2.68 16.40 18.70
C SER A 517 1.43 15.90 18.00
N PRO A 518 0.85 16.68 17.09
CA PRO A 518 -0.25 16.22 16.28
C PRO A 518 0.16 15.12 15.28
N ASN A 519 1.44 14.85 15.16
CA ASN A 519 2.02 13.96 14.15
C ASN A 519 2.49 12.62 14.72
N TYR A 520 2.31 12.38 16.00
CA TYR A 520 2.69 11.12 16.63
C TYR A 520 1.69 10.78 17.73
N SER A 521 0.87 9.79 17.47
CA SER A 521 -0.03 9.23 18.47
C SER A 521 0.78 8.30 19.36
N GLY A 522 1.03 8.73 20.58
CA GLY A 522 1.60 7.92 21.65
C GLY A 522 0.51 7.33 22.53
N PRO A 523 0.85 6.47 23.49
CA PRO A 523 -0.07 6.02 24.50
C PRO A 523 -0.71 7.23 25.19
N ASP A 524 -2.02 7.16 25.40
CA ASP A 524 -2.78 8.20 26.08
C ASP A 524 -2.13 8.50 27.45
N ASN A 525 -2.20 9.75 27.89
CA ASN A 525 -1.63 10.15 29.18
C ASN A 525 -2.16 9.34 30.37
N ASN A 526 -3.29 8.63 30.19
CA ASN A 526 -3.93 7.78 31.18
C ASN A 526 -3.44 6.32 31.15
N ALA A 527 -2.75 5.86 30.10
CA ALA A 527 -2.21 4.50 29.99
C ALA A 527 -0.77 4.40 30.50
N ARG A 528 -0.46 5.05 31.61
CA ARG A 528 0.90 5.35 32.08
C ARG A 528 1.52 4.50 33.19
N PRO A 529 1.15 3.26 33.53
CA PRO A 529 1.89 2.61 34.62
C PRO A 529 3.29 2.14 34.23
N ALA A 530 3.47 1.61 33.02
CA ALA A 530 4.69 0.88 32.65
C ALA A 530 5.93 1.75 32.39
N HIS A 531 5.77 3.01 31.97
CA HIS A 531 6.93 3.86 31.67
C HIS A 531 7.52 4.60 32.87
N ARG A 532 6.85 4.63 34.03
CA ARG A 532 7.38 5.31 35.23
C ARG A 532 8.54 4.55 35.88
N GLY A 533 8.54 3.23 35.84
CA GLY A 533 9.60 2.39 36.42
C GLY A 533 10.90 2.41 35.61
N GLU A 534 10.79 2.35 34.28
CA GLU A 534 11.95 2.28 33.39
C GLU A 534 12.73 3.59 33.27
N ARG A 535 12.17 4.72 33.69
CA ARG A 535 12.80 6.05 33.62
C ARG A 535 13.82 6.32 34.70
N GLY A 536 13.78 5.59 35.80
CA GLY A 536 14.69 5.76 36.94
C GLY A 536 15.93 4.87 36.87
N GLU A 537 15.87 3.79 36.13
CA GLU A 537 16.93 2.78 36.13
C GLU A 537 17.92 2.87 34.94
N ASN A 538 17.60 3.65 33.90
CA ASN A 538 18.42 3.73 32.67
C ASN A 538 19.02 5.12 32.38
N SER A 539 19.25 5.95 33.40
CA SER A 539 19.91 7.26 33.26
C SER A 539 21.42 7.19 33.53
#